data_d4cd779925f5812a9356a7be99c13596
#
_entry.id   d4cd779925f5812a9356a7be99c13596
#
_cell.length_a   1.000
_cell.length_b   1.000
_cell.length_c   1.000
_cell.angle_alpha   90.00
_cell.angle_beta   90.00
_cell.angle_gamma   90.00
#
_symmetry.space_group_name_H-M   'P 1'
#
loop_
_entity.id
_entity.type
_entity.pdbx_description
1 polymer ?
#
loop_
_entity_poly.entity_id
_entity_poly.type
_entity_poly.pdbx_seq_one_letter_code
_entity_poly.pdbx_strand_id
1 'polypeptide(L)'
;LLLLFGHAQQKPHYTQYVMNQFILNPALTGIENYTDIKISHRHQWVGIQDAPVTTYLSLHAPIGKKDLKVTATSFKVPGTNPRGKDYWEEYTASQPHHGIGLQIINDRTGPLNRFSAYATYAYHLALGVKTNLSAGFAAGISNISLNADKLTFDVPVDPAVFGTGVLNRIKPDFNVGLYM
;
A
#
# COMPACT_ATOMS: atom_id res chain seq x y z
N LEU A 1 -23.44 25.08 -5.10
CA LEU A 1 -22.02 25.01 -4.73
C LEU A 1 -21.86 24.15 -3.50
N LEU A 2 -21.46 22.88 -3.65
CA LEU A 2 -21.30 21.94 -2.54
C LEU A 2 -19.88 22.12 -1.98
N LEU A 3 -19.77 22.76 -0.82
CA LEU A 3 -18.49 22.87 -0.09
C LEU A 3 -18.24 21.55 0.65
N LEU A 4 -17.39 20.70 0.10
CA LEU A 4 -16.88 19.53 0.78
C LEU A 4 -15.76 19.97 1.73
N PHE A 5 -16.02 19.94 3.04
CA PHE A 5 -15.00 20.11 4.06
C PHE A 5 -14.13 18.85 4.10
N GLY A 6 -13.01 18.87 3.38
CA GLY A 6 -12.01 17.82 3.42
C GLY A 6 -11.16 17.93 4.69
N HIS A 7 -11.32 16.99 5.62
CA HIS A 7 -10.37 16.83 6.73
C HIS A 7 -9.16 16.03 6.24
N ALA A 8 -8.08 16.74 5.89
CA ALA A 8 -6.82 16.10 5.54
C ALA A 8 -6.14 15.56 6.81
N GLN A 9 -6.06 14.25 6.96
CA GLN A 9 -5.27 13.61 8.01
C GLN A 9 -3.89 13.26 7.45
N GLN A 10 -2.83 13.67 8.13
CA GLN A 10 -1.47 13.27 7.76
C GLN A 10 -1.28 11.78 8.09
N LYS A 11 -0.95 10.99 7.06
CA LYS A 11 -0.51 9.61 7.24
C LYS A 11 0.96 9.61 7.65
N PRO A 12 1.43 8.64 8.46
CA PRO A 12 2.84 8.51 8.79
C PRO A 12 3.69 8.42 7.53
N HIS A 13 4.82 9.13 7.51
CA HIS A 13 5.75 9.05 6.39
C HIS A 13 6.53 7.73 6.45
N TYR A 14 6.30 6.86 5.48
CA TYR A 14 7.09 5.64 5.30
C TYR A 14 8.35 5.97 4.51
N THR A 15 9.50 6.07 5.18
CA THR A 15 10.77 6.43 4.55
C THR A 15 11.27 5.44 3.48
N GLN A 16 10.73 4.23 3.46
CA GLN A 16 11.06 3.18 2.49
C GLN A 16 10.00 3.03 1.38
N TYR A 17 9.24 4.07 1.09
CA TYR A 17 8.22 4.04 0.02
C TYR A 17 8.79 3.73 -1.37
N VAL A 18 10.06 4.03 -1.61
CA VAL A 18 10.75 3.72 -2.87
C VAL A 18 10.76 2.21 -3.16
N MET A 19 10.86 1.40 -2.11
CA MET A 19 10.86 -0.07 -2.22
C MET A 19 9.44 -0.65 -2.39
N ASN A 20 8.40 0.09 -2.00
CA ASN A 20 7.02 -0.36 -2.04
C ASN A 20 6.04 0.79 -2.28
N GLN A 21 6.03 1.29 -3.51
CA GLN A 21 5.15 2.38 -3.94
C GLN A 21 3.66 2.00 -3.88
N PHE A 22 3.34 0.70 -3.91
CA PHE A 22 1.99 0.18 -3.76
C PHE A 22 1.31 0.65 -2.46
N ILE A 23 2.08 0.85 -1.37
CA ILE A 23 1.55 1.37 -0.10
C ILE A 23 0.95 2.78 -0.26
N LEU A 24 1.51 3.59 -1.15
CA LEU A 24 1.10 4.98 -1.35
C LEU A 24 -0.01 5.12 -2.39
N ASN A 25 0.03 4.31 -3.44
CA ASN A 25 -0.88 4.45 -4.57
C ASN A 25 -1.53 3.11 -4.93
N PRO A 26 -2.85 2.95 -4.70
CA PRO A 26 -3.55 1.72 -5.03
C PRO A 26 -3.63 1.45 -6.55
N ALA A 27 -3.36 2.43 -7.40
CA ALA A 27 -3.29 2.21 -8.85
C ALA A 27 -2.14 1.32 -9.29
N LEU A 28 -1.16 1.05 -8.40
CA LEU A 28 -0.05 0.14 -8.66
C LEU A 28 -0.38 -1.33 -8.35
N THR A 29 -1.58 -1.61 -7.87
CA THR A 29 -2.03 -2.98 -7.57
C THR A 29 -1.99 -3.84 -8.83
N GLY A 30 -1.18 -4.91 -8.84
CA GLY A 30 -1.09 -5.84 -9.97
C GLY A 30 -0.37 -5.29 -11.20
N ILE A 31 0.42 -4.23 -11.07
CA ILE A 31 1.21 -3.68 -12.19
C ILE A 31 2.29 -4.67 -12.66
N GLU A 32 2.83 -5.44 -11.73
CA GLU A 32 3.86 -6.44 -12.01
C GLU A 32 3.29 -7.65 -12.77
N ASN A 33 4.18 -8.43 -13.41
CA ASN A 33 3.80 -9.66 -14.14
C ASN A 33 3.73 -10.89 -13.23
N TYR A 34 3.86 -10.71 -11.92
CA TYR A 34 3.90 -11.77 -10.91
C TYR A 34 3.15 -11.34 -9.65
N THR A 35 2.88 -12.30 -8.78
CA THR A 35 2.40 -12.00 -7.44
C THR A 35 3.54 -11.44 -6.60
N ASP A 36 3.40 -10.20 -6.17
CA ASP A 36 4.39 -9.51 -5.35
C ASP A 36 3.99 -9.57 -3.88
N ILE A 37 4.90 -10.10 -3.05
CA ILE A 37 4.72 -10.19 -1.60
C ILE A 37 5.89 -9.48 -0.95
N LYS A 38 5.61 -8.45 -0.15
CA LYS A 38 6.62 -7.72 0.61
C LYS A 38 6.26 -7.69 2.08
N ILE A 39 7.22 -8.08 2.91
CA ILE A 39 7.14 -8.00 4.36
C ILE A 39 8.29 -7.13 4.83
N SER A 40 8.02 -6.16 5.69
CA SER A 40 9.04 -5.34 6.30
C SER A 40 8.77 -5.16 7.79
N HIS A 41 9.83 -5.22 8.56
CA HIS A 41 9.83 -4.91 9.99
C HIS A 41 10.93 -3.88 10.26
N ARG A 42 10.54 -2.74 10.79
CA ARG A 42 11.46 -1.64 11.10
C ARG A 42 11.38 -1.34 12.58
N HIS A 43 12.51 -1.42 13.25
CA HIS A 43 12.68 -1.00 14.63
C HIS A 43 13.66 0.15 14.68
N GLN A 44 13.21 1.33 15.07
CA GLN A 44 14.05 2.53 15.21
C GLN A 44 14.53 2.66 16.65
N TRP A 45 15.70 3.27 16.84
CA TRP A 45 16.26 3.58 18.17
C TRP A 45 16.24 2.40 19.13
N VAL A 46 16.78 1.27 18.70
CA VAL A 46 16.91 0.06 19.52
C VAL A 46 17.63 0.37 20.83
N GLY A 47 17.01 -0.01 21.97
CA GLY A 47 17.53 0.29 23.31
C GLY A 47 16.81 1.46 24.00
N ILE A 48 15.99 2.22 23.28
CA ILE A 48 15.13 3.24 23.90
C ILE A 48 13.76 2.63 24.20
N GLN A 49 13.24 2.91 25.39
CA GLN A 49 11.91 2.46 25.78
C GLN A 49 10.85 3.09 24.86
N ASP A 50 9.86 2.28 24.45
CA ASP A 50 8.77 2.70 23.55
C ASP A 50 9.22 3.24 22.18
N ALA A 51 10.38 2.81 21.72
CA ALA A 51 10.90 3.13 20.40
C ALA A 51 9.93 2.76 19.27
N PRO A 52 9.90 3.54 18.17
CA PRO A 52 9.00 3.27 17.05
C PRO A 52 9.26 1.94 16.38
N VAL A 53 8.21 1.16 16.18
CA VAL A 53 8.22 -0.13 15.47
C VAL A 53 7.14 -0.14 14.42
N THR A 54 7.55 -0.27 13.16
CA THR A 54 6.64 -0.36 12.02
C THR A 54 6.77 -1.72 11.34
N THR A 55 5.67 -2.42 11.21
CA THR A 55 5.62 -3.68 10.45
C THR A 55 4.59 -3.55 9.37
N TYR A 56 4.93 -3.93 8.14
CA TYR A 56 3.95 -4.03 7.07
C TYR A 56 4.06 -5.33 6.29
N LEU A 57 2.91 -5.76 5.80
CA LEU A 57 2.74 -6.82 4.82
C LEU A 57 1.97 -6.24 3.64
N SER A 58 2.48 -6.41 2.45
CA SER A 58 1.78 -6.10 1.22
C SER A 58 1.79 -7.30 0.28
N LEU A 59 0.67 -7.55 -0.35
CA LEU A 59 0.46 -8.60 -1.33
C LEU A 59 -0.37 -8.03 -2.46
N HIS A 60 0.09 -8.16 -3.69
CA HIS A 60 -0.73 -7.86 -4.86
C HIS A 60 -0.39 -8.76 -6.04
N ALA A 61 -1.39 -8.99 -6.88
CA ALA A 61 -1.28 -9.85 -8.05
C ALA A 61 -2.12 -9.33 -9.21
N PRO A 62 -1.66 -9.50 -10.46
CA PRO A 62 -2.44 -9.24 -11.64
C PRO A 62 -3.46 -10.35 -11.89
N ILE A 63 -4.63 -10.00 -12.41
CA ILE A 63 -5.65 -10.93 -12.86
C ILE A 63 -5.90 -10.70 -14.35
N GLY A 64 -5.85 -11.76 -15.15
CA GLY A 64 -6.12 -11.69 -16.57
C GLY A 64 -5.00 -11.11 -17.41
N LYS A 65 -3.84 -10.83 -16.83
CA LYS A 65 -2.66 -10.37 -17.55
C LYS A 65 -2.06 -11.52 -18.35
N LYS A 66 -2.05 -11.39 -19.67
CA LYS A 66 -1.58 -12.44 -20.58
C LYS A 66 -0.05 -12.48 -20.70
N ASP A 67 0.63 -11.42 -20.28
CA ASP A 67 2.08 -11.21 -20.38
C ASP A 67 2.87 -12.00 -19.31
N LEU A 68 2.19 -12.73 -18.42
CA LEU A 68 2.79 -13.49 -17.31
C LEU A 68 3.81 -14.57 -17.73
N LYS A 69 3.90 -14.87 -19.03
CA LYS A 69 4.70 -16.00 -19.53
C LYS A 69 6.03 -15.58 -20.18
N VAL A 70 6.35 -14.31 -20.19
CA VAL A 70 7.61 -13.81 -20.75
C VAL A 70 8.70 -13.93 -19.70
N THR A 71 9.63 -14.85 -19.90
CA THR A 71 10.84 -14.96 -19.07
C THR A 71 11.95 -14.10 -19.68
N ALA A 72 12.64 -13.33 -18.84
CA ALA A 72 13.76 -12.47 -19.24
C ALA A 72 14.94 -13.22 -19.90
N THR A 73 14.94 -14.54 -19.82
CA THR A 73 15.96 -15.43 -20.37
C THR A 73 15.63 -15.93 -21.79
N SER A 74 14.53 -15.49 -22.39
CA SER A 74 14.18 -15.89 -23.76
C SER A 74 15.07 -15.18 -24.78
N PHE A 75 16.03 -15.89 -25.35
CA PHE A 75 16.81 -15.38 -26.47
C PHE A 75 15.94 -15.26 -27.72
N LYS A 76 16.21 -14.23 -28.54
CA LYS A 76 15.59 -14.09 -29.85
C LYS A 76 16.04 -15.27 -30.72
N VAL A 77 15.15 -16.24 -30.91
CA VAL A 77 15.38 -17.33 -31.84
C VAL A 77 14.81 -16.90 -33.18
N PRO A 78 15.59 -16.98 -34.30
CA PRO A 78 15.06 -16.75 -35.62
C PRO A 78 13.92 -17.73 -35.91
N GLY A 79 12.71 -17.24 -36.12
CA GLY A 79 11.51 -18.05 -36.38
C GLY A 79 10.27 -17.54 -35.67
N THR A 80 9.21 -18.32 -35.71
CA THR A 80 7.89 -18.02 -35.15
C THR A 80 7.81 -18.33 -33.64
N ASN A 81 8.75 -17.87 -32.83
CA ASN A 81 8.61 -17.97 -31.36
C ASN A 81 7.88 -16.73 -30.84
N PRO A 82 6.57 -16.79 -30.57
CA PRO A 82 5.80 -15.63 -30.12
C PRO A 82 6.34 -15.07 -28.78
N ARG A 83 6.90 -15.91 -27.91
CA ARG A 83 7.47 -15.49 -26.61
C ARG A 83 8.76 -14.67 -26.77
N GLY A 84 9.63 -15.04 -27.71
CA GLY A 84 10.83 -14.28 -28.02
C GLY A 84 10.52 -12.96 -28.72
N LYS A 85 9.45 -12.94 -29.51
CA LYS A 85 8.99 -11.77 -30.23
C LYS A 85 8.47 -10.69 -29.28
N ASP A 86 7.65 -11.07 -28.29
CA ASP A 86 7.08 -10.15 -27.28
C ASP A 86 8.16 -9.53 -26.38
N TYR A 87 9.29 -10.20 -26.18
CA TYR A 87 10.39 -9.66 -25.37
C TYR A 87 11.24 -8.63 -26.13
N TRP A 88 11.38 -8.79 -27.44
CA TRP A 88 12.25 -7.93 -28.28
C TRP A 88 11.51 -6.87 -29.08
N GLU A 89 10.21 -7.05 -29.31
CA GLU A 89 9.38 -6.00 -29.86
C GLU A 89 9.11 -4.98 -28.76
N GLU A 90 9.78 -3.85 -28.86
CA GLU A 90 9.69 -2.63 -28.08
C GLU A 90 8.68 -2.65 -26.90
N TYR A 91 9.08 -2.12 -25.77
CA TYR A 91 8.23 -1.90 -24.58
C TYR A 91 6.83 -1.43 -25.00
N THR A 92 5.96 -2.38 -25.24
CA THR A 92 4.56 -2.10 -25.54
C THR A 92 3.79 -2.00 -24.24
N ALA A 93 2.78 -1.15 -24.24
CA ALA A 93 1.87 -1.04 -23.12
C ALA A 93 1.27 -2.43 -22.80
N SER A 94 1.22 -2.80 -21.52
CA SER A 94 0.62 -4.08 -21.14
C SER A 94 -0.86 -4.12 -21.50
N GLN A 95 -1.35 -5.31 -21.89
CA GLN A 95 -2.77 -5.48 -22.20
C GLN A 95 -3.65 -5.09 -21.00
N PRO A 96 -4.90 -4.62 -21.26
CA PRO A 96 -5.81 -4.31 -20.18
C PRO A 96 -5.99 -5.49 -19.24
N HIS A 97 -5.80 -5.25 -17.94
CA HIS A 97 -5.89 -6.27 -16.92
C HIS A 97 -6.34 -5.69 -15.58
N HIS A 98 -6.72 -6.55 -14.68
CA HIS A 98 -7.11 -6.20 -13.34
C HIS A 98 -6.00 -6.51 -12.34
N GLY A 99 -5.92 -5.76 -11.25
CA GLY A 99 -5.06 -6.03 -10.12
C GLY A 99 -5.87 -6.17 -8.84
N ILE A 100 -5.51 -7.10 -8.00
CA ILE A 100 -6.04 -7.23 -6.63
C ILE A 100 -4.90 -7.25 -5.64
N GLY A 101 -5.14 -6.72 -4.45
CA GLY A 101 -4.12 -6.74 -3.42
C GLY A 101 -4.67 -6.57 -2.01
N LEU A 102 -3.80 -6.83 -1.07
CA LEU A 102 -4.00 -6.68 0.36
C LEU A 102 -2.83 -5.94 0.97
N GLN A 103 -3.12 -5.04 1.88
CA GLN A 103 -2.11 -4.25 2.58
C GLN A 103 -2.45 -4.22 4.07
N ILE A 104 -1.49 -4.58 4.90
CA ILE A 104 -1.62 -4.55 6.36
C ILE A 104 -0.43 -3.79 6.91
N ILE A 105 -0.68 -2.79 7.73
CA ILE A 105 0.34 -1.94 8.34
C ILE A 105 0.04 -1.83 9.83
N ASN A 106 1.04 -2.12 10.64
CA ASN A 106 1.02 -1.89 12.07
C ASN A 106 2.18 -0.97 12.47
N ASP A 107 1.84 0.21 12.96
CA ASP A 107 2.80 1.23 13.38
C ASP A 107 2.59 1.55 14.85
N ARG A 108 3.60 1.28 15.66
CA ARG A 108 3.60 1.53 17.09
C ARG A 108 4.68 2.56 17.42
N THR A 109 4.26 3.66 18.01
CA THR A 109 5.16 4.75 18.42
C THR A 109 4.79 5.20 19.82
N GLY A 110 5.60 4.84 20.81
CA GLY A 110 5.32 5.14 22.20
C GLY A 110 3.98 4.54 22.68
N PRO A 111 3.09 5.36 23.24
CA PRO A 111 1.75 4.94 23.67
C PRO A 111 0.76 4.77 22.53
N LEU A 112 1.09 5.26 21.31
CA LEU A 112 0.22 5.23 20.15
C LEU A 112 0.45 3.97 19.33
N ASN A 113 -0.62 3.23 19.03
CA ASN A 113 -0.62 2.13 18.10
C ASN A 113 -1.62 2.39 16.97
N ARG A 114 -1.15 2.30 15.74
CA ARG A 114 -1.97 2.44 14.53
C ARG A 114 -1.93 1.15 13.73
N PHE A 115 -3.05 0.51 13.61
CA PHE A 115 -3.24 -0.66 12.75
C PHE A 115 -4.11 -0.28 11.57
N SER A 116 -3.70 -0.65 10.35
CA SER A 116 -4.46 -0.39 9.14
C SER A 116 -4.45 -1.62 8.24
N ALA A 117 -5.61 -1.97 7.70
CA ALA A 117 -5.75 -3.07 6.75
C ALA A 117 -6.62 -2.61 5.58
N TYR A 118 -6.14 -2.82 4.34
CA TYR A 118 -6.81 -2.40 3.11
C TYR A 118 -6.86 -3.55 2.12
N ALA A 119 -8.00 -3.72 1.48
CA ALA A 119 -8.14 -4.45 0.24
C ALA A 119 -8.04 -3.45 -0.92
N THR A 120 -7.29 -3.79 -1.95
CA THR A 120 -7.03 -2.92 -3.08
C THR A 120 -7.45 -3.57 -4.39
N TYR A 121 -7.91 -2.75 -5.30
CA TYR A 121 -8.26 -3.14 -6.65
C TYR A 121 -7.79 -2.06 -7.62
N ALA A 122 -7.22 -2.47 -8.73
CA ALA A 122 -6.84 -1.55 -9.81
C ALA A 122 -7.26 -2.12 -11.18
N TYR A 123 -7.50 -1.21 -12.10
CA TYR A 123 -7.69 -1.51 -13.49
C TYR A 123 -6.64 -0.79 -14.33
N HIS A 124 -5.94 -1.55 -15.15
CA HIS A 124 -4.89 -1.07 -16.03
C HIS A 124 -5.42 -1.06 -17.46
N LEU A 125 -5.32 0.10 -18.12
CA LEU A 125 -5.79 0.32 -19.48
C LEU A 125 -4.65 0.82 -20.36
N ALA A 126 -4.43 0.16 -21.48
CA ALA A 126 -3.51 0.66 -22.50
C ALA A 126 -4.18 1.81 -23.28
N LEU A 127 -3.65 3.03 -23.17
CA LEU A 127 -4.10 4.19 -23.93
C LEU A 127 -3.40 4.32 -25.29
N GLY A 128 -2.25 3.70 -25.43
CA GLY A 128 -1.45 3.76 -26.65
C GLY A 128 -0.42 2.63 -26.68
N VAL A 129 0.44 2.64 -27.67
CA VAL A 129 1.46 1.60 -27.87
C VAL A 129 2.45 1.54 -26.69
N LYS A 130 2.73 2.68 -26.05
CA LYS A 130 3.74 2.80 -24.96
C LYS A 130 3.18 3.44 -23.69
N THR A 131 1.87 3.70 -23.61
CA THR A 131 1.27 4.44 -22.50
C THR A 131 0.17 3.62 -21.86
N ASN A 132 0.30 3.37 -20.58
CA ASN A 132 -0.71 2.76 -19.73
C ASN A 132 -1.31 3.79 -18.78
N LEU A 133 -2.61 3.72 -18.56
CA LEU A 133 -3.31 4.43 -17.51
C LEU A 133 -3.84 3.40 -16.51
N SER A 134 -3.54 3.60 -15.25
CA SER A 134 -4.04 2.75 -14.17
C SER A 134 -4.89 3.56 -13.21
N ALA A 135 -6.06 3.05 -12.89
CA ALA A 135 -6.92 3.60 -11.86
C ALA A 135 -7.09 2.57 -10.74
N GLY A 136 -6.88 2.99 -9.50
CA GLY A 136 -6.92 2.09 -8.35
C GLY A 136 -7.77 2.64 -7.22
N PHE A 137 -8.35 1.72 -6.47
CA PHE A 137 -9.16 1.97 -5.29
C PHE A 137 -8.72 1.05 -4.17
N ALA A 138 -8.63 1.60 -2.96
CA ALA A 138 -8.40 0.85 -1.73
C ALA A 138 -9.51 1.13 -0.74
N ALA A 139 -10.04 0.08 -0.12
CA ALA A 139 -11.01 0.17 0.96
C ALA A 139 -10.49 -0.62 2.16
N GLY A 140 -10.60 -0.05 3.34
CA GLY A 140 -10.08 -0.68 4.54
C GLY A 140 -10.56 -0.06 5.82
N ILE A 141 -9.89 -0.48 6.87
CA ILE A 141 -10.10 0.00 8.23
C ILE A 141 -8.80 0.52 8.80
N SER A 142 -8.87 1.63 9.52
CA SER A 142 -7.77 2.15 10.31
C SER A 142 -8.19 2.21 11.77
N ASN A 143 -7.44 1.54 12.62
CA ASN A 143 -7.60 1.55 14.06
C ASN A 143 -6.48 2.35 14.70
N ILE A 144 -6.83 3.34 15.51
CA ILE A 144 -5.89 4.11 16.31
C ILE A 144 -6.21 3.82 17.77
N SER A 145 -5.25 3.26 18.48
CA SER A 145 -5.36 3.03 19.92
C SER A 145 -4.27 3.77 20.68
N LEU A 146 -4.65 4.40 21.77
CA LEU A 146 -3.77 5.08 22.70
C LEU A 146 -3.74 4.30 24.01
N ASN A 147 -2.56 3.87 24.43
CA ASN A 147 -2.39 3.24 25.75
C ASN A 147 -2.13 4.33 26.80
N ALA A 148 -3.16 4.65 27.56
CA ALA A 148 -3.10 5.68 28.60
C ALA A 148 -2.20 5.27 29.79
N ASP A 149 -1.99 3.97 30.04
CA ASP A 149 -1.15 3.48 31.14
C ASP A 149 0.34 3.88 30.97
N LYS A 150 0.72 4.19 29.76
CA LYS A 150 2.08 4.64 29.42
C LYS A 150 2.26 6.16 29.47
N LEU A 151 1.21 6.89 29.78
CA LEU A 151 1.25 8.34 29.88
C LEU A 151 1.42 8.75 31.34
N THR A 152 2.44 9.52 31.63
CA THR A 152 2.63 10.15 32.92
C THR A 152 2.09 11.58 32.85
N PHE A 153 1.07 11.86 33.62
CA PHE A 153 0.46 13.20 33.71
C PHE A 153 0.97 13.92 34.92
N ASP A 154 1.24 15.21 34.79
CA ASP A 154 1.67 16.10 35.87
C ASP A 154 0.54 16.32 36.89
N VAL A 155 -0.72 16.19 36.44
CA VAL A 155 -1.92 16.21 37.28
C VAL A 155 -2.48 14.79 37.37
N PRO A 156 -2.52 14.14 38.56
CA PRO A 156 -2.88 12.72 38.69
C PRO A 156 -4.30 12.37 38.26
N VAL A 157 -5.18 13.34 38.14
CA VAL A 157 -6.59 13.12 37.75
C VAL A 157 -7.02 14.21 36.76
N ASP A 158 -6.65 14.04 35.48
CA ASP A 158 -7.20 14.88 34.42
C ASP A 158 -8.51 14.24 33.91
N PRO A 159 -9.68 14.90 34.10
CA PRO A 159 -10.97 14.36 33.66
C PRO A 159 -11.05 14.06 32.16
N ALA A 160 -10.22 14.72 31.34
CA ALA A 160 -10.16 14.50 29.91
C ALA A 160 -9.57 13.14 29.53
N VAL A 161 -8.80 12.51 30.44
CA VAL A 161 -8.12 11.24 30.21
C VAL A 161 -8.71 10.11 31.05
N PHE A 162 -9.11 10.38 32.30
CA PHE A 162 -9.63 9.39 33.24
C PHE A 162 -11.06 8.89 32.94
N GLY A 163 -11.76 9.48 31.97
CA GLY A 163 -13.12 9.02 31.59
C GLY A 163 -13.17 8.06 30.41
N THR A 164 -12.07 7.84 29.70
CA THR A 164 -12.13 7.26 28.37
C THR A 164 -11.28 6.03 28.17
N GLY A 165 -10.77 5.34 29.17
CA GLY A 165 -10.05 4.06 28.98
C GLY A 165 -9.14 4.05 27.72
N VAL A 166 -8.66 2.93 27.29
CA VAL A 166 -7.94 2.81 26.01
C VAL A 166 -8.77 3.44 24.88
N LEU A 167 -8.37 4.62 24.40
CA LEU A 167 -9.01 5.28 23.26
C LEU A 167 -8.76 4.45 22.02
N ASN A 168 -9.64 3.51 21.77
CA ASN A 168 -9.62 2.67 20.57
C ASN A 168 -10.64 3.20 19.57
N ARG A 169 -10.16 3.71 18.45
CA ARG A 169 -11.01 4.31 17.42
C ARG A 169 -10.81 3.63 16.07
N ILE A 170 -11.79 2.85 15.68
CA ILE A 170 -11.85 2.22 14.36
C ILE A 170 -12.56 3.16 13.41
N LYS A 171 -11.96 3.43 12.25
CA LYS A 171 -12.53 4.24 11.17
C LYS A 171 -12.44 3.49 9.85
N PRO A 172 -13.47 3.53 9.00
CA PRO A 172 -13.32 3.15 7.61
C PRO A 172 -12.40 4.16 6.92
N ASP A 173 -11.57 3.66 6.02
CA ASP A 173 -10.63 4.48 5.24
C ASP A 173 -10.68 4.05 3.77
N PHE A 174 -10.74 5.03 2.88
CA PHE A 174 -10.81 4.83 1.44
C PHE A 174 -9.71 5.65 0.78
N ASN A 175 -9.07 5.06 -0.21
CA ASN A 175 -8.02 5.71 -0.98
C ASN A 175 -8.24 5.45 -2.47
N VAL A 176 -8.04 6.48 -3.28
CA VAL A 176 -8.14 6.41 -4.74
C VAL A 176 -6.83 6.89 -5.33
N GLY A 177 -6.36 6.22 -6.36
CA GLY A 177 -5.12 6.56 -7.03
C GLY A 177 -5.23 6.47 -8.54
N LEU A 178 -4.43 7.28 -9.20
CA LEU A 178 -4.18 7.23 -10.64
C LEU A 178 -2.69 7.10 -10.88
N TYR A 179 -2.31 6.39 -11.92
CA TYR A 179 -0.93 6.20 -12.35
C TYR A 179 -0.85 6.12 -13.87
N MET A 180 0.14 6.79 -14.47
CA MET A 180 0.38 6.81 -15.91
C MET A 180 1.86 6.59 -16.21
#